data_ba7a2107c216d889027e66c2c618f982
#
_entry.id   ba7a2107c216d889027e66c2c618f982
#
_cell.length_a   1.000
_cell.length_b   1.000
_cell.length_c   1.000
_cell.angle_alpha   90.00
_cell.angle_beta   90.00
_cell.angle_gamma   90.00
#
_symmetry.space_group_name_H-M   'P 1'
#
loop_
_entity.id
_entity.type
_entity.pdbx_description
1 polymer ?
#
loop_
_entity_poly.entity_id
_entity_poly.type
_entity_poly.pdbx_seq_one_letter_code
_entity_poly.pdbx_strand_id
1 'polypeptide(L)'
;MKKALLYLFAFICIQYFVSWAVFTVWLLAAGHPMADVLAVFNGQKQELITAPMQILACAIYCAVTLAIFIWRKWAVLSPAYMNTRQWDIFFWSAVASLGTILPSVWLQSLMPELPDTSAETFTKLMGNQYGYFVICLFVPFVEETVFRGAILKSLLGVFRSPWVAILISAVIFAVVHLNPAQMPHALLIGLLLGWMYYRTGSILPGVALHWVNNTVVYSLCKLFPQAASVNSLEGLFGSNQKSIVLSLIFSMFILLPALYQLNMRMKK
;
A
#
# COMPACT_ATOMS: atom_id res chain seq x y z
N MET A 1 -1.19 11.67 -19.93
CA MET A 1 0.04 11.76 -19.13
C MET A 1 0.10 12.97 -18.21
N LYS A 2 -0.08 14.22 -18.68
CA LYS A 2 -0.02 15.43 -17.81
C LYS A 2 -0.88 15.35 -16.54
N LYS A 3 -2.12 14.84 -16.65
CA LYS A 3 -3.01 14.67 -15.48
C LYS A 3 -2.45 13.66 -14.48
N ALA A 4 -1.94 12.50 -14.92
CA ALA A 4 -1.37 11.49 -14.03
C ALA A 4 -0.16 12.03 -13.25
N LEU A 5 0.72 12.78 -13.92
CA LEU A 5 1.86 13.45 -13.28
C LEU A 5 1.40 14.52 -12.27
N LEU A 6 0.36 15.31 -12.61
CA LEU A 6 -0.22 16.28 -11.68
C LEU A 6 -0.75 15.60 -10.42
N TYR A 7 -1.47 14.48 -10.56
CA TYR A 7 -2.05 13.75 -9.42
C TYR A 7 -0.96 13.15 -8.53
N LEU A 8 0.07 12.59 -9.15
CA LEU A 8 1.23 12.07 -8.43
C LEU A 8 1.94 13.19 -7.66
N PHE A 9 2.25 14.29 -8.33
CA PHE A 9 2.90 15.43 -7.70
C PHE A 9 2.08 16.02 -6.55
N ALA A 10 0.77 16.20 -6.75
CA ALA A 10 -0.12 16.68 -5.70
C ALA A 10 -0.13 15.73 -4.49
N PHE A 11 -0.19 14.41 -4.72
CA PHE A 11 -0.15 13.42 -3.65
C PHE A 11 1.15 13.51 -2.83
N ILE A 12 2.30 13.54 -3.50
CA ILE A 12 3.61 13.67 -2.84
C ILE A 12 3.69 14.99 -2.06
N CYS A 13 3.27 16.11 -2.67
CA CYS A 13 3.27 17.40 -1.99
C CYS A 13 2.37 17.40 -0.74
N ILE A 14 1.17 16.85 -0.84
CA ILE A 14 0.26 16.78 0.32
C ILE A 14 0.90 15.96 1.44
N GLN A 15 1.43 14.77 1.14
CA GLN A 15 2.11 13.94 2.15
C GLN A 15 3.26 14.71 2.81
N TYR A 16 4.12 15.32 2.02
CA TYR A 16 5.29 16.03 2.52
C TYR A 16 4.88 17.24 3.38
N PHE A 17 4.14 18.18 2.82
CA PHE A 17 3.84 19.44 3.51
C PHE A 17 2.92 19.25 4.72
N VAL A 18 1.94 18.35 4.64
CA VAL A 18 1.05 18.09 5.77
C VAL A 18 1.80 17.38 6.90
N SER A 19 2.64 16.38 6.59
CA SER A 19 3.44 15.71 7.62
C SER A 19 4.38 16.70 8.33
N TRP A 20 5.04 17.56 7.58
CA TRP A 20 5.91 18.58 8.14
C TRP A 20 5.16 19.62 8.96
N ALA A 21 3.99 20.05 8.53
CA ALA A 21 3.17 20.98 9.31
C ALA A 21 2.78 20.35 10.66
N VAL A 22 2.36 19.07 10.67
CA VAL A 22 2.01 18.34 11.88
C VAL A 22 3.24 18.19 12.79
N PHE A 23 4.39 17.79 12.25
CA PHE A 23 5.62 17.63 13.04
C PHE A 23 6.07 18.96 13.66
N THR A 24 6.03 20.04 12.89
CA THR A 24 6.37 21.38 13.37
C THR A 24 5.46 21.81 14.53
N VAL A 25 4.14 21.73 14.32
CA VAL A 25 3.17 22.14 15.35
C VAL A 25 3.32 21.27 16.60
N TRP A 26 3.49 19.96 16.45
CA TRP A 26 3.64 19.04 17.57
C TRP A 26 4.89 19.34 18.38
N LEU A 27 6.05 19.47 17.74
CA LEU A 27 7.33 19.73 18.41
C LEU A 27 7.30 21.08 19.15
N LEU A 28 6.80 22.13 18.51
CA LEU A 28 6.68 23.45 19.16
C LEU A 28 5.72 23.42 20.34
N ALA A 29 4.57 22.72 20.22
CA ALA A 29 3.62 22.54 21.31
C ALA A 29 4.20 21.72 22.48
N ALA A 30 5.12 20.79 22.19
CA ALA A 30 5.86 20.03 23.19
C ALA A 30 7.03 20.81 23.84
N GLY A 31 7.26 22.08 23.44
CA GLY A 31 8.29 22.95 24.01
C GLY A 31 9.67 22.82 23.36
N HIS A 32 9.79 22.09 22.24
CA HIS A 32 11.06 22.03 21.50
C HIS A 32 11.33 23.35 20.77
N PRO A 33 12.58 23.83 20.74
CA PRO A 33 12.94 25.03 20.01
C PRO A 33 12.89 24.80 18.49
N MET A 34 12.74 25.87 17.71
CA MET A 34 12.74 25.80 16.23
C MET A 34 14.02 25.14 15.67
N ALA A 35 15.14 25.22 16.39
CA ALA A 35 16.38 24.54 16.01
C ALA A 35 16.22 23.01 15.95
N ASP A 36 15.43 22.41 16.86
CA ASP A 36 15.14 20.98 16.85
C ASP A 36 14.24 20.62 15.69
N VAL A 37 13.23 21.45 15.39
CA VAL A 37 12.37 21.27 14.22
C VAL A 37 13.21 21.26 12.95
N LEU A 38 14.12 22.21 12.78
CA LEU A 38 15.01 22.28 11.63
C LEU A 38 15.99 21.10 11.57
N ALA A 39 16.47 20.62 12.71
CA ALA A 39 17.33 19.42 12.80
C ALA A 39 16.58 18.18 12.30
N VAL A 40 15.32 17.99 12.72
CA VAL A 40 14.47 16.90 12.22
C VAL A 40 14.26 17.01 10.70
N PHE A 41 14.03 18.21 10.18
CA PHE A 41 13.93 18.47 8.74
C PHE A 41 15.18 18.05 7.96
N ASN A 42 16.35 18.25 8.54
CA ASN A 42 17.63 17.91 7.94
C ASN A 42 18.02 16.43 8.13
N GLY A 43 17.10 15.58 8.57
CA GLY A 43 17.35 14.17 8.83
C GLY A 43 18.09 13.85 10.12
N GLN A 44 18.29 14.86 10.97
CA GLN A 44 18.89 14.75 12.31
C GLN A 44 17.78 14.58 13.36
N LYS A 45 18.11 14.18 14.58
CA LYS A 45 17.15 14.08 15.69
C LYS A 45 15.84 13.36 15.36
N GLN A 46 15.91 12.30 14.53
CA GLN A 46 14.73 11.52 14.12
C GLN A 46 14.04 10.80 15.29
N GLU A 47 14.74 10.66 16.42
CA GLU A 47 14.20 10.16 17.69
C GLU A 47 13.08 11.03 18.26
N LEU A 48 13.03 12.32 17.90
CA LEU A 48 11.95 13.23 18.31
C LEU A 48 10.62 12.93 17.61
N ILE A 49 10.65 12.21 16.49
CA ILE A 49 9.44 11.80 15.78
C ILE A 49 8.84 10.59 16.47
N THR A 50 7.79 10.83 17.25
CA THR A 50 7.08 9.78 18.00
C THR A 50 6.01 9.06 17.15
N ALA A 51 5.63 7.84 17.53
CA ALA A 51 4.56 7.09 16.85
C ALA A 51 3.22 7.84 16.83
N PRO A 52 2.72 8.45 17.91
CA PRO A 52 1.49 9.23 17.88
C PRO A 52 1.56 10.39 16.89
N MET A 53 2.69 11.09 16.80
CA MET A 53 2.91 12.19 15.87
C MET A 53 2.85 11.70 14.40
N GLN A 54 3.51 10.59 14.10
CA GLN A 54 3.47 9.97 12.77
C GLN A 54 2.07 9.50 12.38
N ILE A 55 1.34 8.86 13.30
CA ILE A 55 -0.04 8.41 13.10
C ILE A 55 -0.95 9.60 12.81
N LEU A 56 -0.85 10.68 13.59
CA LEU A 56 -1.62 11.89 13.37
C LEU A 56 -1.30 12.52 12.01
N ALA A 57 -0.03 12.65 11.67
CA ALA A 57 0.40 13.18 10.37
C ALA A 57 -0.17 12.33 9.22
N CYS A 58 -0.06 11.01 9.33
CA CYS A 58 -0.60 10.06 8.35
C CYS A 58 -2.12 10.21 8.20
N ALA A 59 -2.86 10.25 9.30
CA ALA A 59 -4.31 10.41 9.28
C ALA A 59 -4.72 11.74 8.64
N ILE A 60 -4.02 12.84 8.96
CA ILE A 60 -4.34 14.16 8.41
C ILE A 60 -4.01 14.23 6.92
N TYR A 61 -2.81 13.77 6.47
CA TYR A 61 -2.52 13.81 5.03
C TYR A 61 -3.45 12.91 4.22
N CYS A 62 -3.86 11.77 4.77
CA CYS A 62 -4.87 10.90 4.17
C CYS A 62 -6.22 11.64 4.00
N ALA A 63 -6.70 12.29 5.06
CA ALA A 63 -7.96 13.06 5.02
C ALA A 63 -7.88 14.22 4.02
N VAL A 64 -6.78 14.99 4.02
CA VAL A 64 -6.55 16.10 3.09
C VAL A 64 -6.48 15.60 1.64
N THR A 65 -5.77 14.49 1.40
CA THR A 65 -5.70 13.87 0.07
C THR A 65 -7.08 13.49 -0.44
N LEU A 66 -7.88 12.77 0.37
CA LEU A 66 -9.23 12.40 -0.01
C LEU A 66 -10.10 13.64 -0.29
N ALA A 67 -10.06 14.63 0.61
CA ALA A 67 -10.83 15.85 0.45
C ALA A 67 -10.50 16.56 -0.88
N ILE A 68 -9.21 16.73 -1.19
CA ILE A 68 -8.78 17.39 -2.43
C ILE A 68 -9.15 16.56 -3.67
N PHE A 69 -8.87 15.25 -3.67
CA PHE A 69 -9.12 14.41 -4.84
C PHE A 69 -10.61 14.26 -5.16
N ILE A 70 -11.45 14.20 -4.13
CA ILE A 70 -12.91 14.13 -4.29
C ILE A 70 -13.47 15.51 -4.71
N TRP A 71 -13.09 16.58 -4.02
CA TRP A 71 -13.56 17.94 -4.32
C TRP A 71 -13.19 18.37 -5.74
N ARG A 72 -11.95 18.10 -6.15
CA ARG A 72 -11.46 18.39 -7.51
C ARG A 72 -12.01 17.41 -8.57
N LYS A 73 -12.76 16.40 -8.16
CA LYS A 73 -13.26 15.33 -9.05
C LYS A 73 -12.14 14.62 -9.82
N TRP A 74 -10.94 14.52 -9.22
CA TRP A 74 -9.81 13.82 -9.80
C TRP A 74 -9.99 12.31 -9.69
N ALA A 75 -10.53 11.84 -8.58
CA ALA A 75 -10.98 10.47 -8.40
C ALA A 75 -12.50 10.41 -8.34
N VAL A 76 -13.07 9.36 -8.90
CA VAL A 76 -14.50 9.10 -8.83
C VAL A 76 -14.71 7.89 -7.94
N LEU A 77 -15.30 8.13 -6.76
CA LEU A 77 -15.90 7.05 -5.99
C LEU A 77 -17.16 6.65 -6.74
N SER A 78 -17.15 5.48 -7.41
CA SER A 78 -18.28 5.05 -8.23
C SER A 78 -19.43 4.53 -7.34
N PRO A 79 -20.54 5.29 -7.16
CA PRO A 79 -21.69 4.84 -6.37
C PRO A 79 -22.32 3.57 -6.98
N ALA A 80 -22.22 3.40 -8.28
CA ALA A 80 -22.78 2.25 -8.99
C ALA A 80 -22.24 0.92 -8.45
N TYR A 81 -20.99 0.87 -8.05
CA TYR A 81 -20.38 -0.35 -7.55
C TYR A 81 -20.80 -0.69 -6.10
N MET A 82 -21.15 0.30 -5.30
CA MET A 82 -21.68 0.09 -3.96
C MET A 82 -23.09 -0.54 -3.98
N ASN A 83 -23.83 -0.34 -5.09
CA ASN A 83 -25.19 -0.85 -5.24
C ASN A 83 -25.24 -2.28 -5.80
N THR A 84 -24.16 -2.80 -6.39
CA THR A 84 -24.18 -4.11 -7.05
C THR A 84 -24.07 -5.29 -6.10
N ARG A 85 -23.78 -5.08 -4.81
CA ARG A 85 -23.67 -6.12 -3.76
C ARG A 85 -22.84 -7.35 -4.17
N GLN A 86 -21.79 -7.16 -4.93
CA GLN A 86 -20.90 -8.24 -5.39
C GLN A 86 -19.94 -8.68 -4.26
N TRP A 87 -20.51 -9.18 -3.17
CA TRP A 87 -19.77 -9.66 -1.99
C TRP A 87 -18.77 -10.77 -2.33
N ASP A 88 -19.08 -11.56 -3.36
CA ASP A 88 -18.22 -12.60 -3.88
C ASP A 88 -16.90 -12.05 -4.44
N ILE A 89 -16.89 -10.88 -5.07
CA ILE A 89 -15.66 -10.24 -5.54
C ILE A 89 -14.80 -9.82 -4.34
N PHE A 90 -15.40 -9.25 -3.28
CA PHE A 90 -14.66 -8.88 -2.06
C PHE A 90 -14.06 -10.12 -1.38
N PHE A 91 -14.84 -11.20 -1.28
CA PHE A 91 -14.36 -12.46 -0.73
C PHE A 91 -13.16 -12.99 -1.53
N TRP A 92 -13.27 -13.09 -2.86
CA TRP A 92 -12.18 -13.58 -3.69
C TRP A 92 -10.99 -12.62 -3.75
N SER A 93 -11.20 -11.32 -3.56
CA SER A 93 -10.11 -10.35 -3.40
C SER A 93 -9.30 -10.62 -2.13
N ALA A 94 -9.99 -10.91 -1.02
CA ALA A 94 -9.33 -11.29 0.23
C ALA A 94 -8.56 -12.62 0.09
N VAL A 95 -9.16 -13.64 -0.54
CA VAL A 95 -8.50 -14.93 -0.79
C VAL A 95 -7.28 -14.75 -1.73
N ALA A 96 -7.40 -13.93 -2.77
CA ALA A 96 -6.27 -13.64 -3.65
C ALA A 96 -5.12 -12.97 -2.89
N SER A 97 -5.43 -12.03 -2.00
CA SER A 97 -4.43 -11.38 -1.15
C SER A 97 -3.64 -12.39 -0.33
N LEU A 98 -4.32 -13.31 0.36
CA LEU A 98 -3.66 -14.38 1.12
C LEU A 98 -2.73 -15.23 0.24
N GLY A 99 -3.18 -15.55 -0.96
CA GLY A 99 -2.41 -16.34 -1.91
C GLY A 99 -1.19 -15.63 -2.52
N THR A 100 -1.09 -14.29 -2.45
CA THR A 100 0.04 -13.54 -3.01
C THR A 100 1.23 -13.42 -2.05
N ILE A 101 1.05 -13.60 -0.74
CA ILE A 101 2.05 -13.29 0.28
C ILE A 101 3.31 -14.13 0.10
N LEU A 102 3.20 -15.45 0.18
CA LEU A 102 4.38 -16.33 0.08
C LEU A 102 5.07 -16.29 -1.29
N PRO A 103 4.34 -16.28 -2.43
CA PRO A 103 4.97 -16.09 -3.73
C PRO A 103 5.73 -14.77 -3.86
N SER A 104 5.24 -13.68 -3.26
CA SER A 104 5.95 -12.40 -3.30
C SER A 104 7.20 -12.40 -2.43
N VAL A 105 7.17 -13.01 -1.26
CA VAL A 105 8.36 -13.21 -0.40
C VAL A 105 9.39 -14.08 -1.12
N TRP A 106 8.95 -15.17 -1.76
CA TRP A 106 9.84 -16.03 -2.54
C TRP A 106 10.48 -15.28 -3.70
N LEU A 107 9.70 -14.49 -4.46
CA LEU A 107 10.26 -13.71 -5.56
C LEU A 107 11.25 -12.66 -5.06
N GLN A 108 10.99 -12.06 -3.91
CA GLN A 108 11.91 -11.12 -3.27
C GLN A 108 13.21 -11.80 -2.86
N SER A 109 13.17 -13.05 -2.37
CA SER A 109 14.36 -13.81 -1.99
C SER A 109 15.28 -14.17 -3.17
N LEU A 110 14.78 -14.10 -4.42
CA LEU A 110 15.60 -14.26 -5.63
C LEU A 110 16.34 -12.98 -6.03
N MET A 111 16.03 -11.86 -5.39
CA MET A 111 16.68 -10.57 -5.66
C MET A 111 17.84 -10.36 -4.68
N PRO A 112 18.82 -9.48 -5.01
CA PRO A 112 19.80 -9.04 -4.03
C PRO A 112 19.12 -8.44 -2.80
N GLU A 113 19.79 -8.48 -1.64
CA GLU A 113 19.30 -7.82 -0.44
C GLU A 113 19.08 -6.33 -0.71
N LEU A 114 17.84 -5.89 -0.53
CA LEU A 114 17.43 -4.51 -0.70
C LEU A 114 17.31 -3.85 0.68
N PRO A 115 17.80 -2.60 0.85
CA PRO A 115 17.72 -1.93 2.13
C PRO A 115 16.25 -1.64 2.50
N ASP A 116 15.87 -1.97 3.73
CA ASP A 116 14.59 -1.59 4.30
C ASP A 116 14.74 -0.26 5.06
N THR A 117 14.32 0.82 4.42
CA THR A 117 14.39 2.18 4.97
C THR A 117 13.21 2.53 5.87
N SER A 118 12.19 1.66 5.96
CA SER A 118 10.94 1.91 6.68
C SER A 118 10.73 1.00 7.90
N ALA A 119 11.58 0.01 8.13
CA ALA A 119 11.40 -1.01 9.18
C ALA A 119 11.21 -0.40 10.59
N GLU A 120 12.03 0.57 10.96
CA GLU A 120 11.93 1.24 12.26
C GLU A 120 10.62 2.02 12.39
N THR A 121 10.28 2.80 11.36
CA THR A 121 9.02 3.56 11.31
C THR A 121 7.82 2.64 11.41
N PHE A 122 7.82 1.56 10.66
CA PHE A 122 6.72 0.58 10.66
C PHE A 122 6.58 -0.09 12.04
N THR A 123 7.70 -0.47 12.66
CA THR A 123 7.71 -1.04 14.02
C THR A 123 7.15 -0.07 15.05
N LYS A 124 7.54 1.20 15.01
CA LYS A 124 6.99 2.25 15.87
C LYS A 124 5.48 2.41 15.70
N LEU A 125 5.01 2.45 14.46
CA LEU A 125 3.58 2.57 14.14
C LEU A 125 2.78 1.36 14.62
N MET A 126 3.30 0.14 14.44
CA MET A 126 2.66 -1.09 14.93
C MET A 126 2.57 -1.16 16.46
N GLY A 127 3.50 -0.54 17.17
CA GLY A 127 3.47 -0.45 18.63
C GLY A 127 2.32 0.41 19.17
N ASN A 128 1.69 1.24 18.34
CA ASN A 128 0.60 2.12 18.75
C ASN A 128 -0.77 1.51 18.44
N GLN A 129 -1.74 1.67 19.35
CA GLN A 129 -3.10 1.12 19.22
C GLN A 129 -3.87 1.59 17.98
N TYR A 130 -3.58 2.81 17.48
CA TYR A 130 -4.23 3.38 16.28
C TYR A 130 -3.48 3.02 14.99
N GLY A 131 -2.30 2.40 15.07
CA GLY A 131 -1.47 2.05 13.92
C GLY A 131 -2.20 1.15 12.93
N TYR A 132 -2.97 0.17 13.43
CA TYR A 132 -3.76 -0.72 12.57
C TYR A 132 -4.74 0.06 11.66
N PHE A 133 -5.55 0.95 12.23
CA PHE A 133 -6.55 1.68 11.46
C PHE A 133 -5.92 2.56 10.38
N VAL A 134 -4.79 3.17 10.68
CA VAL A 134 -4.10 4.03 9.72
C VAL A 134 -3.43 3.20 8.64
N ILE A 135 -2.58 2.23 9.01
CA ILE A 135 -1.76 1.46 8.06
C ILE A 135 -2.60 0.49 7.24
N CYS A 136 -3.55 -0.21 7.88
CA CYS A 136 -4.26 -1.30 7.22
C CYS A 136 -5.56 -0.87 6.54
N LEU A 137 -6.20 0.21 6.98
CA LEU A 137 -7.49 0.62 6.45
C LEU A 137 -7.44 1.97 5.74
N PHE A 138 -6.93 3.00 6.41
CA PHE A 138 -7.03 4.37 5.89
C PHE A 138 -6.05 4.61 4.73
N VAL A 139 -4.79 4.22 4.89
CA VAL A 139 -3.77 4.34 3.83
C VAL A 139 -4.17 3.57 2.56
N PRO A 140 -4.53 2.26 2.60
CA PRO A 140 -5.00 1.56 1.43
C PRO A 140 -6.15 2.23 0.70
N PHE A 141 -7.13 2.76 1.43
CA PHE A 141 -8.27 3.46 0.81
C PHE A 141 -7.83 4.72 0.05
N VAL A 142 -6.93 5.51 0.63
CA VAL A 142 -6.38 6.71 0.00
C VAL A 142 -5.52 6.36 -1.21
N GLU A 143 -4.65 5.38 -1.06
CA GLU A 143 -3.77 4.94 -2.15
C GLU A 143 -4.56 4.40 -3.33
N GLU A 144 -5.58 3.56 -3.11
CA GLU A 144 -6.42 3.10 -4.22
C GLU A 144 -7.19 4.26 -4.87
N THR A 145 -7.64 5.25 -4.08
CA THR A 145 -8.29 6.45 -4.62
C THR A 145 -7.34 7.24 -5.53
N VAL A 146 -6.10 7.42 -5.13
CA VAL A 146 -5.09 8.16 -5.88
C VAL A 146 -4.58 7.35 -7.08
N PHE A 147 -4.07 6.13 -6.83
CA PHE A 147 -3.36 5.35 -7.86
C PHE A 147 -4.30 4.71 -8.87
N ARG A 148 -5.47 4.20 -8.45
CA ARG A 148 -6.44 3.56 -9.35
C ARG A 148 -7.52 4.54 -9.78
N GLY A 149 -8.11 5.24 -8.82
CA GLY A 149 -9.20 6.19 -9.06
C GLY A 149 -8.80 7.41 -9.90
N ALA A 150 -7.55 7.89 -9.78
CA ALA A 150 -7.08 9.08 -10.51
C ALA A 150 -5.97 8.76 -11.51
N ILE A 151 -4.81 8.23 -11.08
CA ILE A 151 -3.63 8.03 -11.93
C ILE A 151 -3.91 6.99 -13.01
N LEU A 152 -4.25 5.74 -12.64
CA LEU A 152 -4.51 4.68 -13.61
C LEU A 152 -5.68 5.03 -14.53
N LYS A 153 -6.76 5.58 -13.99
CA LYS A 153 -7.88 6.07 -14.81
C LYS A 153 -7.43 7.06 -15.88
N SER A 154 -6.54 7.99 -15.53
CA SER A 154 -5.99 8.95 -16.48
C SER A 154 -5.10 8.28 -17.54
N LEU A 155 -4.29 7.28 -17.13
CA LEU A 155 -3.40 6.52 -18.03
C LEU A 155 -4.20 5.64 -19.01
N LEU A 156 -5.27 5.00 -18.56
CA LEU A 156 -6.18 4.22 -19.40
C LEU A 156 -6.83 5.04 -20.52
N GLY A 157 -6.99 6.34 -20.32
CA GLY A 157 -7.45 7.26 -21.37
C GLY A 157 -6.37 7.71 -22.38
N VAL A 158 -5.10 7.35 -22.13
CA VAL A 158 -3.96 7.75 -22.98
C VAL A 158 -3.40 6.57 -23.78
N PHE A 159 -3.28 5.41 -23.16
CA PHE A 159 -2.66 4.24 -23.76
C PHE A 159 -3.70 3.34 -24.41
N ARG A 160 -3.39 2.83 -25.61
CA ARG A 160 -4.26 1.86 -26.33
C ARG A 160 -4.32 0.52 -25.59
N SER A 161 -3.18 0.07 -25.06
CA SER A 161 -3.12 -1.16 -24.26
C SER A 161 -3.37 -0.86 -22.78
N PRO A 162 -4.39 -1.48 -22.16
CA PRO A 162 -4.64 -1.30 -20.74
C PRO A 162 -3.49 -1.83 -19.88
N TRP A 163 -2.78 -2.85 -20.35
CA TRP A 163 -1.66 -3.44 -19.63
C TRP A 163 -0.47 -2.49 -19.49
N VAL A 164 -0.23 -1.64 -20.50
CA VAL A 164 0.79 -0.58 -20.41
C VAL A 164 0.42 0.44 -19.33
N ALA A 165 -0.85 0.86 -19.30
CA ALA A 165 -1.33 1.79 -18.28
C ALA A 165 -1.24 1.18 -16.87
N ILE A 166 -1.61 -0.09 -16.73
CA ILE A 166 -1.52 -0.86 -15.46
C ILE A 166 -0.06 -0.96 -15.01
N LEU A 167 0.85 -1.36 -15.90
CA LEU A 167 2.28 -1.48 -15.58
C LEU A 167 2.86 -0.14 -15.12
N ILE A 168 2.61 0.94 -15.86
CA ILE A 168 3.11 2.28 -15.48
C ILE A 168 2.56 2.69 -14.10
N SER A 169 1.25 2.49 -13.86
CA SER A 169 0.65 2.80 -12.57
C SER A 169 1.23 1.96 -11.43
N ALA A 170 1.51 0.67 -11.67
CA ALA A 170 2.10 -0.23 -10.68
C ALA A 170 3.57 0.14 -10.38
N VAL A 171 4.34 0.53 -11.39
CA VAL A 171 5.72 1.03 -11.21
C VAL A 171 5.72 2.32 -10.38
N ILE A 172 4.85 3.28 -10.72
CA ILE A 172 4.71 4.51 -9.94
C ILE A 172 4.34 4.19 -8.49
N PHE A 173 3.37 3.29 -8.29
CA PHE A 173 2.94 2.85 -6.96
C PHE A 173 4.08 2.22 -6.15
N ALA A 174 4.90 1.37 -6.76
CA ALA A 174 6.05 0.77 -6.10
C ALA A 174 7.10 1.83 -5.72
N VAL A 175 7.43 2.74 -6.65
CA VAL A 175 8.49 3.74 -6.44
C VAL A 175 8.14 4.76 -5.36
N VAL A 176 6.87 5.16 -5.23
CA VAL A 176 6.48 6.15 -4.20
C VAL A 176 6.58 5.63 -2.76
N HIS A 177 6.74 4.32 -2.55
CA HIS A 177 7.03 3.77 -1.23
C HIS A 177 8.41 4.20 -0.71
N LEU A 178 9.34 4.59 -1.60
CA LEU A 178 10.71 5.00 -1.27
C LEU A 178 11.47 3.98 -0.40
N ASN A 179 10.99 2.75 -0.38
CA ASN A 179 11.58 1.64 0.36
C ASN A 179 11.92 0.50 -0.60
N PRO A 180 13.19 0.34 -0.98
CA PRO A 180 13.62 -0.68 -1.94
C PRO A 180 13.13 -2.08 -1.59
N ALA A 181 13.14 -2.47 -0.32
CA ALA A 181 12.69 -3.78 0.13
C ALA A 181 11.18 -4.02 -0.13
N GLN A 182 10.36 -2.99 -0.13
CA GLN A 182 8.91 -3.09 -0.38
C GLN A 182 8.55 -3.01 -1.87
N MET A 183 9.40 -2.40 -2.71
CA MET A 183 9.09 -2.14 -4.13
C MET A 183 8.69 -3.38 -4.93
N PRO A 184 9.36 -4.54 -4.81
CA PRO A 184 8.98 -5.74 -5.57
C PRO A 184 7.58 -6.24 -5.24
N HIS A 185 7.26 -6.32 -3.94
CA HIS A 185 5.93 -6.69 -3.48
C HIS A 185 4.87 -5.66 -3.92
N ALA A 186 5.15 -4.37 -3.74
CA ALA A 186 4.24 -3.29 -4.15
C ALA A 186 3.99 -3.29 -5.66
N LEU A 187 4.98 -3.63 -6.48
CA LEU A 187 4.83 -3.78 -7.93
C LEU A 187 3.85 -4.90 -8.27
N LEU A 188 4.02 -6.10 -7.67
CA LEU A 188 3.16 -7.25 -7.92
C LEU A 188 1.71 -7.00 -7.50
N ILE A 189 1.53 -6.51 -6.28
CA ILE A 189 0.20 -6.11 -5.79
C ILE A 189 -0.36 -4.98 -6.66
N GLY A 190 0.47 -4.02 -7.05
CA GLY A 190 0.13 -2.91 -7.93
C GLY A 190 -0.46 -3.35 -9.27
N LEU A 191 0.11 -4.39 -9.89
CA LEU A 191 -0.38 -5.00 -11.13
C LEU A 191 -1.76 -5.63 -10.92
N LEU A 192 -1.91 -6.40 -9.84
CA LEU A 192 -3.16 -7.08 -9.52
C LEU A 192 -4.29 -6.07 -9.24
N LEU A 193 -4.03 -5.06 -8.42
CA LEU A 193 -4.96 -3.97 -8.12
C LEU A 193 -5.34 -3.17 -9.36
N GLY A 194 -4.36 -2.91 -10.24
CA GLY A 194 -4.60 -2.24 -11.53
C GLY A 194 -5.48 -3.06 -12.47
N TRP A 195 -5.26 -4.38 -12.55
CA TRP A 195 -6.11 -5.28 -13.31
C TRP A 195 -7.53 -5.31 -12.76
N MET A 196 -7.70 -5.40 -11.44
CA MET A 196 -9.03 -5.38 -10.80
C MET A 196 -9.78 -4.08 -11.11
N TYR A 197 -9.10 -2.93 -11.01
CA TYR A 197 -9.69 -1.64 -11.37
C TYR A 197 -10.08 -1.58 -12.84
N TYR A 198 -9.23 -2.04 -13.75
CA TYR A 198 -9.53 -2.09 -15.17
C TYR A 198 -10.78 -2.93 -15.48
N ARG A 199 -10.96 -4.04 -14.77
CA ARG A 199 -12.08 -4.96 -14.96
C ARG A 199 -13.40 -4.47 -14.35
N THR A 200 -13.33 -3.72 -13.27
CA THR A 200 -14.51 -3.31 -12.47
C THR A 200 -14.88 -1.85 -12.62
N GLY A 201 -13.93 -1.00 -12.99
CA GLY A 201 -14.10 0.45 -12.94
C GLY A 201 -14.23 1.02 -11.52
N SER A 202 -14.00 0.21 -10.48
CA SER A 202 -14.14 0.56 -9.06
C SER A 202 -12.84 0.33 -8.30
N ILE A 203 -12.59 1.19 -7.31
CA ILE A 203 -11.47 1.02 -6.38
C ILE A 203 -11.77 0.00 -5.28
N LEU A 204 -13.05 -0.29 -4.99
CA LEU A 204 -13.45 -1.03 -3.78
C LEU A 204 -12.90 -2.46 -3.69
N PRO A 205 -12.91 -3.28 -4.77
CA PRO A 205 -12.27 -4.59 -4.73
C PRO A 205 -10.78 -4.51 -4.46
N GLY A 206 -10.11 -3.50 -5.03
CA GLY A 206 -8.71 -3.20 -4.76
C GLY A 206 -8.47 -2.83 -3.30
N VAL A 207 -9.31 -1.96 -2.74
CA VAL A 207 -9.25 -1.60 -1.31
C VAL A 207 -9.39 -2.84 -0.42
N ALA A 208 -10.31 -3.76 -0.74
CA ALA A 208 -10.49 -4.99 0.03
C ALA A 208 -9.24 -5.89 -0.02
N LEU A 209 -8.67 -6.10 -1.21
CA LEU A 209 -7.43 -6.86 -1.37
C LEU A 209 -6.28 -6.21 -0.60
N HIS A 210 -6.08 -4.92 -0.78
CA HIS A 210 -5.00 -4.15 -0.16
C HIS A 210 -5.13 -4.11 1.38
N TRP A 211 -6.36 -3.91 1.89
CA TRP A 211 -6.65 -3.99 3.32
C TRP A 211 -6.27 -5.36 3.90
N VAL A 212 -6.69 -6.45 3.26
CA VAL A 212 -6.36 -7.81 3.74
C VAL A 212 -4.85 -8.04 3.68
N ASN A 213 -4.18 -7.62 2.59
CA ASN A 213 -2.73 -7.71 2.49
C ASN A 213 -2.02 -7.03 3.67
N ASN A 214 -2.35 -5.77 3.92
CA ASN A 214 -1.73 -5.02 5.01
C ASN A 214 -2.10 -5.59 6.38
N THR A 215 -3.34 -6.07 6.56
CA THR A 215 -3.79 -6.71 7.80
C THR A 215 -3.00 -7.98 8.10
N VAL A 216 -2.76 -8.83 7.09
CA VAL A 216 -2.00 -10.06 7.29
C VAL A 216 -0.55 -9.74 7.63
N VAL A 217 0.09 -8.85 6.88
CA VAL A 217 1.48 -8.42 7.16
C VAL A 217 1.58 -7.79 8.55
N TYR A 218 0.68 -6.87 8.91
CA TYR A 218 0.62 -6.24 10.23
C TYR A 218 0.47 -7.29 11.34
N SER A 219 -0.45 -8.23 11.17
CA SER A 219 -0.72 -9.28 12.17
C SER A 219 0.45 -10.24 12.31
N LEU A 220 1.07 -10.65 11.20
CA LEU A 220 2.27 -11.49 11.24
C LEU A 220 3.43 -10.80 11.96
N CYS A 221 3.72 -9.54 11.65
CA CYS A 221 4.78 -8.80 12.30
C CYS A 221 4.50 -8.54 13.80
N LYS A 222 3.21 -8.40 14.18
CA LYS A 222 2.83 -8.20 15.59
C LYS A 222 2.85 -9.49 16.41
N LEU A 223 2.41 -10.61 15.83
CA LEU A 223 2.39 -11.92 16.52
C LEU A 223 3.76 -12.59 16.49
N PHE A 224 4.53 -12.35 15.46
CA PHE A 224 5.86 -12.92 15.22
C PHE A 224 6.84 -11.80 14.87
N PRO A 225 7.35 -11.04 15.87
CA PRO A 225 8.25 -9.90 15.60
C PRO A 225 9.47 -10.28 14.76
N GLN A 226 9.93 -11.54 14.85
CA GLN A 226 11.02 -12.06 14.03
C GLN A 226 10.66 -12.09 12.54
N ALA A 227 9.36 -12.22 12.20
CA ALA A 227 8.91 -12.21 10.81
C ALA A 227 9.07 -10.84 10.14
N ALA A 228 9.14 -9.76 10.91
CA ALA A 228 9.36 -8.41 10.38
C ALA A 228 10.75 -8.24 9.75
N SER A 229 11.73 -9.04 10.19
CA SER A 229 13.11 -9.07 9.66
C SER A 229 13.34 -10.19 8.62
N VAL A 230 12.30 -10.96 8.31
CA VAL A 230 12.42 -12.12 7.41
C VAL A 230 12.15 -11.67 5.97
N ASN A 231 13.22 -11.60 5.19
CA ASN A 231 13.18 -11.23 3.77
C ASN A 231 13.17 -12.45 2.83
N SER A 232 13.04 -13.67 3.38
CA SER A 232 13.06 -14.89 2.59
C SER A 232 12.21 -16.00 3.21
N LEU A 233 11.76 -16.96 2.39
CA LEU A 233 11.07 -18.15 2.88
C LEU A 233 11.95 -19.03 3.76
N GLU A 234 13.27 -19.00 3.56
CA GLU A 234 14.24 -19.69 4.40
C GLU A 234 14.24 -19.14 5.83
N GLY A 235 14.08 -17.84 5.99
CA GLY A 235 13.91 -17.21 7.31
C GLY A 235 12.63 -17.64 8.02
N LEU A 236 11.55 -17.92 7.27
CA LEU A 236 10.28 -18.38 7.82
C LEU A 236 10.26 -19.90 8.14
N PHE A 237 10.83 -20.72 7.25
CA PHE A 237 10.73 -22.18 7.31
C PHE A 237 12.07 -22.87 7.64
N GLY A 238 13.11 -22.11 7.93
CA GLY A 238 14.48 -22.61 8.00
C GLY A 238 14.95 -23.13 6.64
N SER A 239 16.07 -23.82 6.60
CA SER A 239 16.63 -24.41 5.36
C SER A 239 15.87 -25.65 4.86
N ASN A 240 14.63 -25.86 5.30
CA ASN A 240 13.82 -27.02 4.91
C ASN A 240 13.16 -26.76 3.54
N GLN A 241 13.83 -27.21 2.50
CA GLN A 241 13.37 -27.06 1.10
C GLN A 241 11.97 -27.68 0.86
N LYS A 242 11.62 -28.77 1.55
CA LYS A 242 10.29 -29.39 1.42
C LYS A 242 9.20 -28.44 1.93
N SER A 243 9.41 -27.82 3.08
CA SER A 243 8.47 -26.87 3.65
C SER A 243 8.30 -25.63 2.76
N ILE A 244 9.38 -25.13 2.18
CA ILE A 244 9.36 -23.99 1.25
C ILE A 244 8.55 -24.35 -0.01
N VAL A 245 8.84 -25.48 -0.64
CA VAL A 245 8.12 -25.91 -1.86
C VAL A 245 6.64 -26.17 -1.56
N LEU A 246 6.32 -26.85 -0.46
CA LEU A 246 4.93 -27.12 -0.08
C LEU A 246 4.18 -25.80 0.21
N SER A 247 4.78 -24.86 0.90
CA SER A 247 4.15 -23.58 1.20
C SER A 247 3.81 -22.79 -0.07
N LEU A 248 4.71 -22.80 -1.07
CA LEU A 248 4.46 -22.19 -2.37
C LEU A 248 3.34 -22.92 -3.13
N ILE A 249 3.33 -24.26 -3.13
CA ILE A 249 2.27 -25.04 -3.75
C ILE A 249 0.92 -24.71 -3.13
N PHE A 250 0.81 -24.73 -1.79
CA PHE A 250 -0.43 -24.37 -1.10
C PHE A 250 -0.86 -22.92 -1.40
N SER A 251 0.09 -22.00 -1.46
CA SER A 251 -0.20 -20.61 -1.83
C SER A 251 -0.77 -20.51 -3.25
N MET A 252 -0.23 -21.29 -4.21
CA MET A 252 -0.77 -21.34 -5.58
C MET A 252 -2.16 -21.98 -5.63
N PHE A 253 -2.45 -22.98 -4.81
CA PHE A 253 -3.80 -23.55 -4.69
C PHE A 253 -4.83 -22.56 -4.12
N ILE A 254 -4.40 -21.54 -3.41
CA ILE A 254 -5.25 -20.42 -2.97
C ILE A 254 -5.35 -19.36 -4.06
N LEU A 255 -4.20 -18.94 -4.60
CA LEU A 255 -4.11 -17.82 -5.54
C LEU A 255 -4.79 -18.11 -6.89
N LEU A 256 -4.48 -19.24 -7.53
CA LEU A 256 -4.97 -19.53 -8.87
C LEU A 256 -6.51 -19.66 -8.93
N PRO A 257 -7.18 -20.38 -8.03
CA PRO A 257 -8.63 -20.37 -7.98
C PRO A 257 -9.22 -18.99 -7.70
N ALA A 258 -8.59 -18.20 -6.82
CA ALA A 258 -9.05 -16.84 -6.52
C ALA A 258 -8.96 -15.94 -7.76
N LEU A 259 -7.85 -15.96 -8.48
CA LEU A 259 -7.69 -15.21 -9.73
C LEU A 259 -8.70 -15.66 -10.80
N TYR A 260 -8.92 -16.96 -10.92
CA TYR A 260 -9.94 -17.51 -11.84
C TYR A 260 -11.34 -17.00 -11.49
N GLN A 261 -11.73 -17.09 -10.22
CA GLN A 261 -13.03 -16.61 -9.73
C GLN A 261 -13.19 -15.10 -9.93
N LEU A 262 -12.16 -14.31 -9.62
CA LEU A 262 -12.15 -12.87 -9.89
C LEU A 262 -12.31 -12.59 -11.39
N ASN A 263 -11.58 -13.31 -12.25
CA ASN A 263 -11.69 -13.13 -13.70
C ASN A 263 -13.09 -13.42 -14.22
N MET A 264 -13.77 -14.42 -13.67
CA MET A 264 -15.14 -14.78 -14.08
C MET A 264 -16.19 -13.77 -13.58
N ARG A 265 -16.01 -13.20 -12.40
CA ARG A 265 -16.98 -12.31 -11.76
C ARG A 265 -16.79 -10.83 -12.10
N MET A 266 -15.56 -10.40 -12.27
CA MET A 266 -15.24 -9.03 -12.70
C MET A 266 -15.52 -8.88 -14.21
N LYS A 267 -16.77 -8.71 -14.57
CA LYS A 267 -17.16 -8.39 -15.96
C LYS A 267 -17.10 -6.88 -16.17
N LYS A 268 -16.58 -6.48 -17.33
CA LYS A 268 -16.71 -5.11 -17.81
C LYS A 268 -18.16 -4.82 -18.16
#